data_01614e9d93bf176d7e4055b8bf1a7d6e
#
_entry.id   01614e9d93bf176d7e4055b8bf1a7d6e
#
_cell.length_a   1.000
_cell.length_b   1.000
_cell.length_c   1.000
_cell.angle_alpha   90.00
_cell.angle_beta   90.00
_cell.angle_gamma   90.00
#
_symmetry.space_group_name_H-M   'P 1'
#
loop_
_entity.id
_entity.type
_entity.pdbx_description
1 polymer ?
#
loop_
_entity_poly.entity_id
_entity_poly.type
_entity_poly.pdbx_seq_one_letter_code
_entity_poly.pdbx_strand_id
1 'polypeptide(L)'
;MNKEILAVVEAVSNEKALPREKIFEALESALATATKKKYEQEIDVRVQIDRKSGDFDTFRRWLVVDEVTQPTKEITLEAARYEDESLNLGDYVEDQIESVTFDRITTQTAKQVIVQKVREAERAMVVDQFREHEGEIITGVVKKVNRDNISLDLGNNAEAVILREDMLPRENFRPGDRIRGVLYAVRPEARGAQLFVTRSKPEMLVELFRIEVQIGRAS
;
A
#
# COMPACT_ATOMS: atom_id res chain seq x y z
N MET A 1 -14.44 -13.91 25.07
CA MET A 1 -13.24 -14.30 24.30
C MET A 1 -13.67 -14.65 22.88
N ASN A 2 -13.13 -13.97 21.89
CA ASN A 2 -13.42 -14.25 20.48
C ASN A 2 -12.36 -15.19 19.91
N LYS A 3 -12.63 -16.48 19.97
CA LYS A 3 -11.70 -17.52 19.51
C LYS A 3 -11.54 -17.54 17.98
N GLU A 4 -12.56 -17.09 17.24
CA GLU A 4 -12.51 -17.05 15.78
C GLU A 4 -11.49 -16.03 15.26
N ILE A 5 -11.43 -14.86 15.88
CA ILE A 5 -10.43 -13.84 15.55
C ILE A 5 -9.02 -14.36 15.82
N LEU A 6 -8.81 -14.95 17.01
CA LEU A 6 -7.51 -15.52 17.37
C LEU A 6 -7.09 -16.64 16.42
N ALA A 7 -8.03 -17.50 16.02
CA ALA A 7 -7.77 -18.58 15.08
C ALA A 7 -7.38 -18.05 13.69
N VAL A 8 -8.06 -17.02 13.19
CA VAL A 8 -7.74 -16.39 11.91
C VAL A 8 -6.34 -15.75 11.94
N VAL A 9 -6.01 -15.04 13.02
CA VAL A 9 -4.69 -14.43 13.20
C VAL A 9 -3.60 -15.48 13.18
N GLU A 10 -3.77 -16.58 13.92
CA GLU A 10 -2.80 -17.67 13.98
C GLU A 10 -2.61 -18.35 12.62
N ALA A 11 -3.71 -18.65 11.93
CA ALA A 11 -3.69 -19.29 10.62
C ALA A 11 -2.97 -18.41 9.56
N VAL A 12 -3.29 -17.13 9.52
CA VAL A 12 -2.68 -16.19 8.55
C VAL A 12 -1.22 -15.93 8.89
N SER A 13 -0.89 -15.83 10.17
CA SER A 13 0.49 -15.64 10.62
C SER A 13 1.38 -16.81 10.17
N ASN A 14 0.90 -18.03 10.32
CA ASN A 14 1.63 -19.24 9.91
C ASN A 14 1.72 -19.37 8.38
N GLU A 15 0.61 -19.10 7.68
CA GLU A 15 0.53 -19.25 6.22
C GLU A 15 1.36 -18.20 5.46
N LYS A 16 1.35 -16.95 5.93
CA LYS A 16 1.99 -15.82 5.25
C LYS A 16 3.32 -15.37 5.87
N ALA A 17 3.74 -15.99 6.97
CA ALA A 17 4.93 -15.62 7.74
C ALA A 17 4.94 -14.12 8.14
N LEU A 18 3.79 -13.62 8.57
CA LEU A 18 3.60 -12.23 8.98
C LEU A 18 3.56 -12.10 10.50
N PRO A 19 4.03 -10.96 11.05
CA PRO A 19 3.87 -10.67 12.47
C PRO A 19 2.38 -10.61 12.85
N ARG A 20 2.02 -11.18 13.99
CA ARG A 20 0.65 -11.20 14.49
C ARG A 20 0.08 -9.79 14.63
N GLU A 21 0.88 -8.84 15.07
CA GLU A 21 0.47 -7.44 15.22
C GLU A 21 -0.03 -6.82 13.90
N LYS A 22 0.64 -7.10 12.80
CA LYS A 22 0.24 -6.63 11.47
C LYS A 22 -1.10 -7.21 11.03
N ILE A 23 -1.37 -8.45 11.40
CA ILE A 23 -2.64 -9.11 11.10
C ILE A 23 -3.76 -8.52 11.94
N PHE A 24 -3.53 -8.25 13.23
CA PHE A 24 -4.50 -7.56 14.09
C PHE A 24 -4.85 -6.17 13.55
N GLU A 25 -3.87 -5.39 13.12
CA GLU A 25 -4.09 -4.08 12.51
C GLU A 25 -4.96 -4.18 11.25
N ALA A 26 -4.69 -5.17 10.41
CA ALA A 26 -5.47 -5.40 9.19
C ALA A 26 -6.91 -5.83 9.50
N LEU A 27 -7.11 -6.66 10.52
CA LEU A 27 -8.44 -7.06 10.99
C LEU A 27 -9.21 -5.87 11.55
N GLU A 28 -8.56 -5.01 12.34
CA GLU A 28 -9.17 -3.79 12.86
C GLU A 28 -9.65 -2.89 11.73
N SER A 29 -8.85 -2.74 10.69
CA SER A 29 -9.21 -1.97 9.48
C SER A 29 -10.40 -2.60 8.75
N ALA A 30 -10.43 -3.93 8.61
CA ALA A 30 -11.52 -4.66 7.96
C ALA A 30 -12.83 -4.51 8.73
N LEU A 31 -12.78 -4.65 10.05
CA LEU A 31 -13.95 -4.50 10.92
C LEU A 31 -14.48 -3.06 10.91
N ALA A 32 -13.58 -2.07 10.88
CA ALA A 32 -13.95 -0.67 10.72
C ALA A 32 -14.68 -0.43 9.40
N THR A 33 -14.17 -0.97 8.31
CA THR A 33 -14.80 -0.87 6.98
C THR A 33 -16.18 -1.52 6.97
N ALA A 34 -16.32 -2.71 7.54
CA ALA A 34 -17.61 -3.40 7.66
C ALA A 34 -18.61 -2.59 8.49
N THR A 35 -18.13 -1.94 9.55
CA THR A 35 -18.97 -1.07 10.40
C THR A 35 -19.46 0.14 9.60
N LYS A 36 -18.57 0.81 8.86
CA LYS A 36 -18.92 1.97 8.03
C LYS A 36 -20.01 1.65 7.00
N LYS A 37 -20.01 0.46 6.44
CA LYS A 37 -21.01 0.03 5.45
C LYS A 37 -22.43 -0.06 6.00
N LYS A 38 -22.59 -0.18 7.31
CA LYS A 38 -23.92 -0.21 7.94
C LYS A 38 -24.58 1.15 8.07
N TYR A 39 -23.80 2.23 7.92
CA TYR A 39 -24.29 3.59 8.06
C TYR A 39 -24.55 4.20 6.68
N GLU A 40 -25.65 4.92 6.55
CA GLU A 40 -26.00 5.63 5.32
C GLU A 40 -25.09 6.83 5.08
N GLN A 41 -24.54 7.40 6.15
CA GLN A 41 -23.64 8.55 6.10
C GLN A 41 -22.18 8.07 6.17
N GLU A 42 -21.31 8.84 5.54
CA GLU A 42 -19.87 8.63 5.72
C GLU A 42 -19.46 9.00 7.14
N ILE A 43 -19.00 8.02 7.90
CA ILE A 43 -18.50 8.22 9.27
C ILE A 43 -17.07 7.70 9.35
N ASP A 44 -16.35 8.14 10.37
CA ASP A 44 -15.03 7.61 10.71
C ASP A 44 -15.15 6.66 11.90
N VAL A 45 -14.51 5.51 11.80
CA VAL A 45 -14.63 4.42 12.79
C VAL A 45 -13.24 3.86 13.10
N ARG A 46 -13.01 3.58 14.38
CA ARG A 46 -11.84 2.85 14.85
C ARG A 46 -12.27 1.58 15.57
N VAL A 47 -11.62 0.48 15.26
CA VAL A 47 -11.82 -0.80 15.95
C VAL A 47 -10.54 -1.15 16.70
N GLN A 48 -10.67 -1.61 17.92
CA GLN A 48 -9.56 -2.08 18.73
C GLN A 48 -9.82 -3.51 19.17
N ILE A 49 -8.90 -4.41 18.84
CA ILE A 49 -8.97 -5.83 19.20
C ILE A 49 -8.02 -6.07 20.38
N ASP A 50 -8.53 -6.74 21.41
CA ASP A 50 -7.69 -7.25 22.51
C ASP A 50 -6.84 -8.41 21.98
N ARG A 51 -5.50 -8.26 22.05
CA ARG A 51 -4.55 -9.23 21.49
C ARG A 51 -4.57 -10.58 22.20
N LYS A 52 -5.08 -10.63 23.44
CA LYS A 52 -5.15 -11.85 24.25
C LYS A 52 -6.48 -12.58 24.12
N SER A 53 -7.58 -11.84 24.19
CA SER A 53 -8.93 -12.43 24.16
C SER A 53 -9.54 -12.51 22.78
N GLY A 54 -9.11 -11.66 21.86
CA GLY A 54 -9.71 -11.52 20.55
C GLY A 54 -11.00 -10.70 20.55
N ASP A 55 -11.47 -10.26 21.71
CA ASP A 55 -12.64 -9.39 21.80
C ASP A 55 -12.32 -8.01 21.24
N PHE A 56 -13.29 -7.34 20.68
CA PHE A 56 -13.04 -6.03 20.07
C PHE A 56 -14.13 -5.03 20.40
N ASP A 57 -13.71 -3.78 20.50
CA ASP A 57 -14.56 -2.62 20.70
C ASP A 57 -14.51 -1.73 19.47
N THR A 58 -15.63 -1.08 19.17
CA THR A 58 -15.78 -0.22 18.01
C THR A 58 -16.12 1.19 18.47
N PHE A 59 -15.42 2.18 17.91
CA PHE A 59 -15.57 3.58 18.26
C PHE A 59 -15.84 4.41 16.99
N ARG A 60 -16.90 5.20 17.05
CA ARG A 60 -17.10 6.27 16.06
C ARG A 60 -16.26 7.47 16.47
N ARG A 61 -15.60 8.11 15.51
CA ARG A 61 -14.67 9.22 15.76
C ARG A 61 -15.03 10.45 14.98
N TRP A 62 -14.69 11.59 15.56
CA TRP A 62 -14.76 12.90 14.91
C TRP A 62 -13.42 13.61 15.06
N LEU A 63 -12.86 14.09 13.95
CA LEU A 63 -11.63 14.87 13.96
C LEU A 63 -11.92 16.27 14.49
N VAL A 64 -11.14 16.74 15.44
CA VAL A 64 -11.22 18.08 15.97
C VAL A 64 -10.59 19.06 14.98
N VAL A 65 -11.40 19.99 14.45
CA VAL A 65 -11.00 20.95 13.44
C VAL A 65 -11.44 22.38 13.82
N ASP A 66 -10.84 23.39 13.17
CA ASP A 66 -11.27 24.77 13.35
C ASP A 66 -12.64 25.03 12.70
N GLU A 67 -12.79 24.58 11.46
CA GLU A 67 -13.99 24.77 10.67
C GLU A 67 -14.48 23.42 10.13
N VAL A 68 -15.70 23.07 10.47
CA VAL A 68 -16.31 21.79 10.05
C VAL A 68 -16.75 21.88 8.60
N THR A 69 -16.19 21.05 7.74
CA THR A 69 -16.60 20.85 6.36
C THR A 69 -17.38 19.55 6.17
N GLN A 70 -17.14 18.56 7.03
CA GLN A 70 -17.78 17.24 6.99
C GLN A 70 -18.39 16.92 8.36
N PRO A 71 -19.66 17.32 8.62
CA PRO A 71 -20.26 17.20 9.97
C PRO A 71 -20.32 15.77 10.52
N THR A 72 -20.30 14.76 9.67
CA THR A 72 -20.32 13.35 10.09
C THR A 72 -18.98 12.82 10.57
N LYS A 73 -17.89 13.51 10.23
CA LYS A 73 -16.51 13.10 10.55
C LYS A 73 -15.72 14.11 11.35
N GLU A 74 -16.23 15.31 11.52
CA GLU A 74 -15.49 16.43 12.12
C GLU A 74 -16.32 17.12 13.20
N ILE A 75 -15.62 17.70 14.16
CA ILE A 75 -16.19 18.46 15.27
C ILE A 75 -15.35 19.71 15.51
N THR A 76 -15.95 20.81 15.91
CA THR A 76 -15.20 22.02 16.27
C THR A 76 -14.43 21.83 17.58
N LEU A 77 -13.32 22.55 17.73
CA LEU A 77 -12.55 22.54 18.97
C LEU A 77 -13.41 22.97 20.16
N GLU A 78 -14.25 23.99 20.00
CA GLU A 78 -15.15 24.45 21.04
C GLU A 78 -16.11 23.36 21.51
N ALA A 79 -16.77 22.67 20.58
CA ALA A 79 -17.68 21.58 20.89
C ALA A 79 -16.96 20.38 21.51
N ALA A 80 -15.76 20.05 21.01
CA ALA A 80 -14.96 18.94 21.54
C ALA A 80 -14.54 19.19 23.01
N ARG A 81 -14.19 20.41 23.36
CA ARG A 81 -13.78 20.79 24.71
C ARG A 81 -14.89 20.76 25.74
N TYR A 82 -16.14 20.75 25.33
CA TYR A 82 -17.26 20.49 26.25
C TYR A 82 -17.19 19.07 26.86
N GLU A 83 -16.65 18.13 26.12
CA GLU A 83 -16.50 16.75 26.62
C GLU A 83 -15.15 16.55 27.31
N ASP A 84 -14.09 17.13 26.77
CA ASP A 84 -12.73 17.01 27.30
C ASP A 84 -11.93 18.27 27.00
N GLU A 85 -11.63 19.06 28.03
CA GLU A 85 -10.91 20.33 27.92
C GLU A 85 -9.45 20.15 27.41
N SER A 86 -8.89 18.95 27.51
CA SER A 86 -7.51 18.66 27.09
C SER A 86 -7.37 18.45 25.58
N LEU A 87 -8.48 18.38 24.84
CA LEU A 87 -8.45 18.17 23.40
C LEU A 87 -7.92 19.37 22.62
N ASN A 88 -7.15 19.10 21.59
CA ASN A 88 -6.55 20.09 20.69
C ASN A 88 -6.92 19.79 19.24
N LEU A 89 -6.65 20.73 18.34
CA LEU A 89 -6.81 20.53 16.91
C LEU A 89 -6.01 19.31 16.45
N GLY A 90 -6.64 18.45 15.66
CA GLY A 90 -6.02 17.21 15.18
C GLY A 90 -6.28 16.00 16.07
N ASP A 91 -6.78 16.19 17.28
CA ASP A 91 -7.23 15.10 18.15
C ASP A 91 -8.56 14.54 17.69
N TYR A 92 -9.01 13.46 18.30
CA TYR A 92 -10.29 12.82 17.98
C TYR A 92 -11.19 12.74 19.19
N VAL A 93 -12.48 13.01 18.99
CA VAL A 93 -13.53 12.66 19.92
C VAL A 93 -14.05 11.28 19.54
N GLU A 94 -14.19 10.38 20.48
CA GLU A 94 -14.63 9.02 20.22
C GLU A 94 -15.82 8.64 21.11
N ASP A 95 -16.82 7.98 20.48
CA ASP A 95 -17.94 7.36 21.17
C ASP A 95 -17.97 5.89 20.84
N GLN A 96 -18.07 5.05 21.89
CA GLN A 96 -18.21 3.61 21.71
C GLN A 96 -19.56 3.29 21.09
N ILE A 97 -19.57 2.48 20.04
CA ILE A 97 -20.77 2.03 19.35
C ILE A 97 -20.82 0.51 19.33
N GLU A 98 -21.97 -0.05 18.95
CA GLU A 98 -22.14 -1.48 18.80
C GLU A 98 -21.23 -2.04 17.71
N SER A 99 -20.51 -3.10 18.05
CA SER A 99 -19.60 -3.78 17.12
C SER A 99 -20.36 -4.70 16.17
N VAL A 100 -19.85 -4.81 14.93
CA VAL A 100 -20.35 -5.82 13.99
C VAL A 100 -20.04 -7.23 14.48
N THR A 101 -20.84 -8.20 14.08
CA THR A 101 -20.59 -9.60 14.40
C THR A 101 -19.49 -10.16 13.51
N PHE A 102 -18.52 -10.84 14.12
CA PHE A 102 -17.49 -11.55 13.37
C PHE A 102 -18.01 -12.93 12.97
N ASP A 103 -18.55 -13.01 11.79
CA ASP A 103 -19.13 -14.23 11.22
C ASP A 103 -18.28 -14.76 10.05
N ARG A 104 -18.81 -15.78 9.36
CA ARG A 104 -18.11 -16.41 8.23
C ARG A 104 -17.85 -15.46 7.07
N ILE A 105 -18.78 -14.56 6.77
CA ILE A 105 -18.67 -13.55 5.71
C ILE A 105 -17.62 -12.51 6.10
N THR A 106 -17.66 -12.04 7.32
CA THR A 106 -16.68 -11.11 7.88
C THR A 106 -15.28 -11.73 7.89
N THR A 107 -15.17 -13.02 8.19
CA THR A 107 -13.89 -13.74 8.15
C THR A 107 -13.28 -13.74 6.76
N GLN A 108 -14.06 -14.01 5.73
CA GLN A 108 -13.58 -14.00 4.35
C GLN A 108 -13.17 -12.59 3.88
N THR A 109 -13.99 -11.60 4.20
CA THR A 109 -13.69 -10.19 3.93
C THR A 109 -12.41 -9.77 4.64
N ALA A 110 -12.25 -10.17 5.91
CA ALA A 110 -11.04 -9.90 6.69
C ALA A 110 -9.79 -10.51 6.03
N LYS A 111 -9.86 -11.75 5.57
CA LYS A 111 -8.73 -12.38 4.85
C LYS A 111 -8.35 -11.61 3.59
N GLN A 112 -9.33 -11.15 2.81
CA GLN A 112 -9.09 -10.34 1.62
C GLN A 112 -8.43 -9.01 1.96
N VAL A 113 -8.89 -8.34 3.02
CA VAL A 113 -8.30 -7.08 3.49
C VAL A 113 -6.88 -7.29 3.98
N ILE A 114 -6.60 -8.39 4.68
CA ILE A 114 -5.23 -8.74 5.12
C ILE A 114 -4.32 -8.88 3.91
N VAL A 115 -4.73 -9.65 2.90
CA VAL A 115 -3.95 -9.83 1.67
C VAL A 115 -3.70 -8.49 0.98
N GLN A 116 -4.72 -7.64 0.91
CA GLN A 116 -4.61 -6.29 0.34
C GLN A 116 -3.60 -5.42 1.12
N LYS A 117 -3.69 -5.41 2.44
CA LYS A 117 -2.77 -4.65 3.31
C LYS A 117 -1.33 -5.13 3.19
N VAL A 118 -1.12 -6.44 3.08
CA VAL A 118 0.21 -7.01 2.84
C VAL A 118 0.77 -6.53 1.51
N ARG A 119 -0.03 -6.56 0.45
CA ARG A 119 0.38 -6.06 -0.87
C ARG A 119 0.72 -4.56 -0.84
N GLU A 120 -0.08 -3.75 -0.15
CA GLU A 120 0.19 -2.32 0.02
C GLU A 120 1.51 -2.09 0.76
N ALA A 121 1.77 -2.86 1.83
CA ALA A 121 3.01 -2.77 2.58
C ALA A 121 4.22 -3.18 1.73
N GLU A 122 4.12 -4.26 0.96
CA GLU A 122 5.16 -4.71 0.03
C GLU A 122 5.44 -3.64 -1.04
N ARG A 123 4.38 -3.03 -1.59
CA ARG A 123 4.51 -1.95 -2.58
C ARG A 123 5.18 -0.71 -1.99
N ALA A 124 4.84 -0.33 -0.76
CA ALA A 124 5.47 0.78 -0.06
C ALA A 124 6.97 0.51 0.19
N MET A 125 7.33 -0.71 0.55
CA MET A 125 8.73 -1.12 0.71
C MET A 125 9.50 -1.02 -0.60
N VAL A 126 8.92 -1.44 -1.71
CA VAL A 126 9.53 -1.32 -3.05
C VAL A 126 9.77 0.14 -3.40
N VAL A 127 8.80 1.01 -3.18
CA VAL A 127 8.93 2.46 -3.42
C VAL A 127 10.08 3.04 -2.60
N ASP A 128 10.12 2.74 -1.30
CA ASP A 128 11.17 3.24 -0.41
C ASP A 128 12.55 2.74 -0.82
N GLN A 129 12.65 1.48 -1.21
CA GLN A 129 13.90 0.86 -1.65
C GLN A 129 14.47 1.52 -2.91
N PHE A 130 13.62 1.90 -3.86
CA PHE A 130 14.04 2.45 -5.15
C PHE A 130 14.00 3.97 -5.25
N ARG A 131 13.43 4.66 -4.28
CA ARG A 131 13.31 6.13 -4.29
C ARG A 131 14.67 6.83 -4.40
N GLU A 132 15.69 6.30 -3.73
CA GLU A 132 17.06 6.83 -3.75
C GLU A 132 17.80 6.50 -5.05
N HIS A 133 17.30 5.57 -5.84
CA HIS A 133 17.92 5.11 -7.09
C HIS A 133 17.34 5.78 -8.35
N GLU A 134 16.48 6.78 -8.16
CA GLU A 134 15.93 7.54 -9.27
C GLU A 134 17.06 8.26 -10.02
N GLY A 135 17.09 8.11 -11.34
CA GLY A 135 18.18 8.59 -12.18
C GLY A 135 19.32 7.60 -12.41
N GLU A 136 19.33 6.48 -11.71
CA GLU A 136 20.35 5.45 -11.86
C GLU A 136 19.96 4.37 -12.86
N ILE A 137 20.97 3.67 -13.38
CA ILE A 137 20.77 2.55 -14.28
C ILE A 137 20.41 1.31 -13.47
N ILE A 138 19.34 0.65 -13.86
CA ILE A 138 18.90 -0.60 -13.29
C ILE A 138 18.83 -1.68 -14.36
N THR A 139 18.99 -2.93 -13.93
CA THR A 139 18.87 -4.11 -14.79
C THR A 139 17.65 -4.91 -14.36
N GLY A 140 16.86 -5.35 -15.33
CA GLY A 140 15.71 -6.20 -15.08
C GLY A 140 15.57 -7.29 -16.11
N VAL A 141 14.74 -8.27 -15.80
CA VAL A 141 14.40 -9.36 -16.73
C VAL A 141 12.99 -9.11 -17.25
N VAL A 142 12.80 -9.22 -18.56
CA VAL A 142 11.49 -9.05 -19.18
C VAL A 142 10.55 -10.14 -18.66
N LYS A 143 9.46 -9.73 -18.04
CA LYS A 143 8.44 -10.61 -17.51
C LYS A 143 7.30 -10.79 -18.50
N LYS A 144 6.86 -9.70 -19.09
CA LYS A 144 5.74 -9.67 -20.03
C LYS A 144 5.92 -8.54 -21.03
N VAL A 145 5.61 -8.83 -22.29
CA VAL A 145 5.61 -7.83 -23.36
C VAL A 145 4.15 -7.56 -23.74
N ASN A 146 3.72 -6.33 -23.58
CA ASN A 146 2.40 -5.86 -23.96
C ASN A 146 2.52 -4.92 -25.16
N ARG A 147 1.39 -4.59 -25.75
CA ARG A 147 1.33 -3.68 -26.90
C ARG A 147 1.89 -2.28 -26.57
N ASP A 148 1.60 -1.78 -25.37
CA ASP A 148 1.92 -0.41 -24.97
C ASP A 148 3.09 -0.30 -24.00
N ASN A 149 3.55 -1.41 -23.45
CA ASN A 149 4.62 -1.42 -22.46
C ASN A 149 5.28 -2.79 -22.30
N ILE A 150 6.40 -2.79 -21.59
CA ILE A 150 7.11 -4.00 -21.19
C ILE A 150 7.21 -4.00 -19.68
N SER A 151 6.86 -5.13 -19.05
CA SER A 151 7.02 -5.33 -17.61
C SER A 151 8.36 -6.00 -17.33
N LEU A 152 9.10 -5.45 -16.37
CA LEU A 152 10.40 -5.94 -15.92
C LEU A 152 10.31 -6.47 -14.50
N ASP A 153 10.97 -7.59 -14.26
CA ASP A 153 11.22 -8.10 -12.91
C ASP A 153 12.60 -7.63 -12.47
N LEU A 154 12.65 -6.87 -11.37
CA LEU A 154 13.89 -6.35 -10.79
C LEU A 154 14.41 -7.21 -9.63
N GLY A 155 13.70 -8.29 -9.31
CA GLY A 155 13.97 -9.10 -8.13
C GLY A 155 13.26 -8.59 -6.87
N ASN A 156 13.20 -9.40 -5.81
CA ASN A 156 12.59 -9.05 -4.52
C ASN A 156 11.15 -8.50 -4.61
N ASN A 157 10.34 -9.04 -5.51
CA ASN A 157 8.97 -8.61 -5.79
C ASN A 157 8.86 -7.18 -6.35
N ALA A 158 9.95 -6.58 -6.79
CA ALA A 158 9.95 -5.28 -7.45
C ALA A 158 9.65 -5.45 -8.94
N GLU A 159 8.71 -4.69 -9.44
CA GLU A 159 8.30 -4.69 -10.84
C GLU A 159 8.40 -3.28 -11.40
N ALA A 160 9.01 -3.15 -12.58
CA ALA A 160 9.10 -1.89 -13.31
C ALA A 160 8.40 -2.01 -14.66
N VAL A 161 8.10 -0.87 -15.26
CA VAL A 161 7.50 -0.80 -16.59
C VAL A 161 8.32 0.11 -17.48
N ILE A 162 8.49 -0.28 -18.74
CA ILE A 162 9.00 0.58 -19.81
C ILE A 162 7.84 0.87 -20.74
N LEU A 163 7.45 2.13 -20.83
CA LEU A 163 6.42 2.56 -21.77
C LEU A 163 6.99 2.50 -23.19
N ARG A 164 6.13 2.32 -24.17
CA ARG A 164 6.55 2.22 -25.57
C ARG A 164 7.33 3.44 -26.04
N GLU A 165 6.93 4.61 -25.60
CA GLU A 165 7.62 5.88 -25.87
C GLU A 165 9.02 5.97 -25.24
N ASP A 166 9.29 5.15 -24.24
CA ASP A 166 10.56 5.07 -23.51
C ASP A 166 11.50 3.97 -24.04
N MET A 167 11.12 3.30 -25.10
CA MET A 167 11.94 2.30 -25.79
C MET A 167 12.66 2.91 -26.98
N LEU A 168 13.83 2.35 -27.33
CA LEU A 168 14.54 2.74 -28.53
C LEU A 168 13.81 2.17 -29.77
N PRO A 169 13.81 2.89 -30.91
CA PRO A 169 13.25 2.37 -32.15
C PRO A 169 13.93 1.07 -32.57
N ARG A 170 13.14 0.12 -33.04
CA ARG A 170 13.60 -1.19 -33.54
C ARG A 170 14.10 -2.17 -32.46
N GLU A 171 14.00 -1.85 -31.18
CA GLU A 171 14.27 -2.82 -30.14
C GLU A 171 13.08 -3.76 -29.99
N ASN A 172 13.35 -5.06 -30.01
CA ASN A 172 12.37 -6.09 -29.75
C ASN A 172 12.85 -6.98 -28.62
N PHE A 173 12.06 -7.06 -27.58
CA PHE A 173 12.36 -7.87 -26.39
C PHE A 173 11.39 -9.02 -26.26
N ARG A 174 11.85 -10.10 -25.65
CA ARG A 174 11.04 -11.28 -25.34
C ARG A 174 11.09 -11.56 -23.84
N PRO A 175 10.06 -12.21 -23.28
CA PRO A 175 10.12 -12.67 -21.90
C PRO A 175 11.39 -13.47 -21.64
N GLY A 176 12.07 -13.17 -20.54
CA GLY A 176 13.35 -13.75 -20.18
C GLY A 176 14.57 -12.94 -20.60
N ASP A 177 14.43 -11.97 -21.48
CA ASP A 177 15.53 -11.10 -21.88
C ASP A 177 15.94 -10.19 -20.71
N ARG A 178 17.25 -9.95 -20.60
CA ARG A 178 17.79 -9.05 -19.59
C ARG A 178 18.02 -7.69 -20.24
N ILE A 179 17.41 -6.64 -19.68
CA ILE A 179 17.55 -5.28 -20.18
C ILE A 179 17.99 -4.31 -19.11
N ARG A 180 18.71 -3.28 -19.56
CA ARG A 180 19.13 -2.14 -18.74
C ARG A 180 18.36 -0.91 -19.16
N GLY A 181 18.05 -0.08 -18.20
CA GLY A 181 17.42 1.20 -18.43
C GLY A 181 17.66 2.11 -17.26
N VAL A 182 17.22 3.34 -17.36
CA VAL A 182 17.34 4.33 -16.28
C VAL A 182 16.00 4.47 -15.58
N LEU A 183 16.02 4.34 -14.27
CA LEU A 183 14.85 4.58 -13.43
C LEU A 183 14.59 6.09 -13.39
N TYR A 184 13.60 6.57 -14.13
CA TYR A 184 13.33 8.00 -14.21
C TYR A 184 12.20 8.48 -13.32
N ALA A 185 11.34 7.59 -12.85
CA ALA A 185 10.24 7.95 -11.95
C ALA A 185 9.87 6.82 -11.03
N VAL A 186 9.57 7.19 -9.80
CA VAL A 186 8.98 6.32 -8.78
C VAL A 186 7.65 6.94 -8.39
N ARG A 187 6.53 6.27 -8.71
CA ARG A 187 5.17 6.80 -8.50
C ARG A 187 4.38 5.87 -7.57
N PRO A 188 4.32 6.19 -6.27
CA PRO A 188 3.62 5.34 -5.31
C PRO A 188 2.12 5.23 -5.57
N GLU A 189 1.53 6.25 -6.19
CA GLU A 189 0.11 6.32 -6.53
C GLU A 189 -0.29 5.49 -7.75
N ALA A 190 0.68 5.02 -8.55
CA ALA A 190 0.39 4.28 -9.78
C ALA A 190 -0.27 2.93 -9.48
N ARG A 191 -1.29 2.58 -10.26
CA ARG A 191 -1.85 1.24 -10.28
C ARG A 191 -0.94 0.32 -11.08
N GLY A 192 -0.65 -0.87 -10.57
CA GLY A 192 0.31 -1.78 -11.19
C GLY A 192 1.74 -1.43 -10.82
N ALA A 193 2.66 -1.41 -11.78
CA ALA A 193 4.05 -1.09 -11.52
C ALA A 193 4.23 0.37 -11.11
N GLN A 194 5.02 0.59 -10.07
CA GLN A 194 5.28 1.92 -9.49
C GLN A 194 6.60 2.51 -9.96
N LEU A 195 7.44 1.71 -10.61
CA LEU A 195 8.76 2.09 -11.10
C LEU A 195 8.71 2.23 -12.63
N PHE A 196 9.21 3.34 -13.12
CA PHE A 196 9.23 3.66 -14.56
C PHE A 196 10.66 3.76 -15.05
N VAL A 197 10.96 2.97 -16.07
CA VAL A 197 12.30 2.86 -16.66
C VAL A 197 12.27 3.39 -18.10
N THR A 198 13.32 4.06 -18.51
CA THR A 198 13.48 4.54 -19.88
C THR A 198 14.78 4.05 -20.51
N ARG A 199 14.73 3.84 -21.83
CA ARG A 199 15.90 3.58 -22.67
C ARG A 199 16.12 4.67 -23.74
N SER A 200 15.20 5.61 -23.84
CA SER A 200 15.16 6.58 -24.97
C SER A 200 15.35 8.04 -24.59
N LYS A 201 15.20 8.41 -23.32
CA LYS A 201 15.36 9.82 -22.93
C LYS A 201 16.81 10.29 -23.08
N PRO A 202 17.06 11.40 -23.79
CA PRO A 202 18.42 11.81 -24.13
C PRO A 202 19.38 12.00 -22.95
N GLU A 203 18.90 12.58 -21.87
CA GLU A 203 19.69 12.79 -20.65
C GLU A 203 20.16 11.49 -20.00
N MET A 204 19.44 10.41 -20.26
CA MET A 204 19.67 9.10 -19.67
C MET A 204 20.40 8.15 -20.61
N LEU A 205 20.33 8.39 -21.93
CA LEU A 205 21.09 7.65 -22.92
C LEU A 205 22.60 7.79 -22.74
N VAL A 206 23.05 8.95 -22.29
CA VAL A 206 24.47 9.20 -21.99
C VAL A 206 25.01 8.23 -20.97
N GLU A 207 24.26 7.99 -19.89
CA GLU A 207 24.66 7.04 -18.84
C GLU A 207 24.65 5.60 -19.35
N LEU A 208 23.65 5.22 -20.13
CA LEU A 208 23.58 3.88 -20.75
C LEU A 208 24.78 3.63 -21.67
N PHE A 209 25.10 4.56 -22.55
CA PHE A 209 26.24 4.44 -23.45
C PHE A 209 27.58 4.40 -22.71
N ARG A 210 27.73 5.19 -21.66
CA ARG A 210 28.92 5.20 -20.83
C ARG A 210 29.20 3.81 -20.24
N ILE A 211 28.21 3.14 -19.71
CA ILE A 211 28.35 1.80 -19.11
C ILE A 211 28.61 0.75 -20.18
N GLU A 212 27.92 0.80 -21.30
CA GLU A 212 28.10 -0.17 -22.38
C GLU A 212 29.50 -0.05 -23.03
N VAL A 213 30.01 1.15 -23.17
CA VAL A 213 31.38 1.37 -23.62
C VAL A 213 32.40 0.86 -22.62
N GLN A 214 32.19 1.02 -21.33
CA GLN A 214 33.10 0.48 -20.30
C GLN A 214 33.14 -1.05 -20.33
N ILE A 215 31.99 -1.70 -20.48
CA ILE A 215 31.92 -3.16 -20.62
C ILE A 215 32.60 -3.62 -21.89
N GLY A 216 32.42 -2.94 -23.00
CA GLY A 216 33.08 -3.24 -24.28
C GLY A 216 34.60 -3.10 -24.23
N ARG A 217 35.16 -2.23 -23.38
CA ARG A 217 36.59 -2.09 -23.17
C ARG A 217 37.20 -3.13 -22.26
N ALA A 218 36.40 -3.76 -21.42
CA ALA A 218 36.84 -4.80 -20.49
C ALA A 218 36.85 -6.20 -21.11
N SER A 219 36.34 -6.34 -22.31
CA SER A 219 36.35 -7.58 -23.08
C SER A 219 37.38 -7.46 -24.22
#